data_783f575b75b6ca470478fb7f96ff696e
#
_entry.id   783f575b75b6ca470478fb7f96ff696e
#
_cell.length_a   1.000
_cell.length_b   1.000
_cell.length_c   1.000
_cell.angle_alpha   90.00
_cell.angle_beta   90.00
_cell.angle_gamma   90.00
#
_symmetry.space_group_name_H-M   'P 1'
#
loop_
_entity.id
_entity.type
_entity.pdbx_description
1 polymer ?
#
loop_
_entity_poly.entity_id
_entity_poly.type
_entity_poly.pdbx_seq_one_letter_code
_entity_poly.pdbx_strand_id
1 'polypeptide(L)'
;MAERKGTDRKLLSKAFDYNELVSYQDGSIVSRTIIDNNEGTVTVFAFDEDQRLSTHSAPFDALVQIIDGTGSIRIEDEVFEITAPGAIIMPAGKPHSVAGKGQFKMILTMIRAKG
;
A
#
# COMPACT_ATOMS: atom_id res chain seq x y z
N MET A 1 -16.89 10.92 -21.76
CA MET A 1 -15.87 9.90 -21.86
C MET A 1 -15.64 9.24 -20.52
N ALA A 2 -15.46 7.96 -20.55
CA ALA A 2 -15.25 7.23 -19.32
C ALA A 2 -13.97 7.69 -18.63
N GLU A 3 -14.00 7.62 -17.34
CA GLU A 3 -12.80 7.85 -16.53
C GLU A 3 -11.71 6.89 -16.95
N ARG A 4 -10.55 7.43 -17.15
CA ARG A 4 -9.40 6.62 -17.47
C ARG A 4 -8.56 6.44 -16.23
N LYS A 5 -8.35 5.19 -15.86
CA LYS A 5 -7.32 4.89 -14.88
C LYS A 5 -5.99 4.96 -15.60
N GLY A 6 -4.95 5.27 -14.89
CA GLY A 6 -3.64 5.38 -15.48
C GLY A 6 -2.67 5.99 -14.52
N THR A 7 -1.54 6.40 -15.06
CA THR A 7 -0.49 7.00 -14.26
C THR A 7 -0.88 8.42 -13.83
N ASP A 8 -0.54 8.78 -12.61
CA ASP A 8 -0.74 10.13 -12.10
C ASP A 8 0.08 11.12 -12.94
N ARG A 9 -0.59 11.93 -13.73
CA ARG A 9 0.06 12.81 -14.69
C ARG A 9 0.94 13.86 -14.04
N LYS A 10 0.63 14.22 -12.80
CA LYS A 10 1.42 15.24 -12.08
C LYS A 10 2.81 14.73 -11.73
N LEU A 11 2.99 13.42 -11.73
CA LEU A 11 4.28 12.80 -11.39
C LEU A 11 5.08 12.37 -12.60
N LEU A 12 4.52 12.48 -13.80
CA LEU A 12 5.22 12.02 -15.01
C LEU A 12 6.49 12.82 -15.25
N SER A 13 7.57 12.10 -15.49
CA SER A 13 8.87 12.68 -15.81
C SER A 13 9.40 13.63 -14.75
N LYS A 14 9.06 13.38 -13.50
CA LYS A 14 9.52 14.18 -12.35
C LYS A 14 10.07 13.26 -11.28
N ALA A 15 11.11 13.71 -10.62
CA ALA A 15 11.58 13.02 -9.43
C ALA A 15 10.69 13.44 -8.25
N PHE A 16 10.37 12.51 -7.37
CA PHE A 16 9.57 12.81 -6.20
C PHE A 16 9.97 11.90 -5.05
N ASP A 17 9.62 12.33 -3.85
CA ASP A 17 9.81 11.54 -2.64
C ASP A 17 8.45 10.95 -2.27
N TYR A 18 8.38 9.62 -2.14
CA TYR A 18 7.15 8.95 -1.77
C TYR A 18 6.53 9.53 -0.50
N ASN A 19 7.38 9.88 0.48
CA ASN A 19 6.89 10.38 1.76
C ASN A 19 6.16 11.71 1.64
N GLU A 20 6.39 12.46 0.56
CA GLU A 20 5.74 13.73 0.34
C GLU A 20 4.42 13.61 -0.40
N LEU A 21 4.11 12.43 -0.92
CA LEU A 21 2.88 12.23 -1.69
C LEU A 21 1.65 12.12 -0.81
N VAL A 22 1.82 11.74 0.44
CA VAL A 22 0.74 11.57 1.41
C VAL A 22 1.18 12.11 2.75
N SER A 23 0.21 12.58 3.54
CA SER A 23 0.46 13.10 4.89
C SER A 23 -0.50 12.42 5.86
N TYR A 24 -0.05 12.24 7.09
CA TYR A 24 -0.93 11.73 8.15
C TYR A 24 -2.04 12.73 8.42
N GLN A 25 -3.26 12.22 8.56
CA GLN A 25 -4.43 13.01 8.94
C GLN A 25 -5.16 12.30 10.05
N ASP A 26 -5.62 13.07 11.04
CA ASP A 26 -6.26 12.53 12.24
C ASP A 26 -7.38 11.56 11.90
N GLY A 27 -7.29 10.35 12.47
CA GLY A 27 -8.31 9.32 12.35
C GLY A 27 -8.51 8.78 10.94
N SER A 28 -7.52 8.94 10.07
CA SER A 28 -7.71 8.65 8.65
C SER A 28 -6.64 7.75 8.08
N ILE A 29 -7.01 7.09 6.99
CA ILE A 29 -6.07 6.47 6.07
C ILE A 29 -6.10 7.34 4.81
N VAL A 30 -4.96 7.90 4.45
CA VAL A 30 -4.82 8.74 3.25
C VAL A 30 -4.13 7.90 2.19
N SER A 31 -4.65 7.90 0.98
CA SER A 31 -4.04 7.15 -0.10
C SER A 31 -3.92 7.96 -1.38
N ARG A 32 -2.93 7.63 -2.17
CA ARG A 32 -2.75 8.23 -3.50
C ARG A 32 -2.27 7.14 -4.44
N THR A 33 -3.09 6.82 -5.42
CA THR A 33 -2.73 5.84 -6.44
C THR A 33 -1.95 6.56 -7.53
N ILE A 34 -0.75 6.10 -7.79
CA ILE A 34 0.15 6.76 -8.74
C ILE A 34 0.24 6.04 -10.07
N ILE A 35 -0.01 4.72 -10.09
CA ILE A 35 -0.14 3.96 -11.34
C ILE A 35 -1.34 3.05 -11.18
N ASP A 36 -2.22 3.04 -12.17
CA ASP A 36 -3.43 2.22 -12.13
C ASP A 36 -3.73 1.76 -13.55
N ASN A 37 -3.55 0.46 -13.81
CA ASN A 37 -3.88 -0.12 -15.10
C ASN A 37 -4.34 -1.57 -14.93
N ASN A 38 -4.60 -2.24 -16.04
CA ASN A 38 -5.16 -3.60 -16.00
C ASN A 38 -4.24 -4.65 -15.39
N GLU A 39 -2.94 -4.41 -15.44
CA GLU A 39 -1.95 -5.36 -14.89
C GLU A 39 -1.72 -5.16 -13.40
N GLY A 40 -2.02 -3.99 -12.88
CA GLY A 40 -1.82 -3.73 -11.47
C GLY A 40 -1.87 -2.28 -11.09
N THR A 41 -1.59 -2.03 -9.82
CA THR A 41 -1.64 -0.68 -9.25
C THR A 41 -0.44 -0.42 -8.37
N VAL A 42 -0.10 0.85 -8.23
CA VAL A 42 0.85 1.31 -7.20
C VAL A 42 0.19 2.44 -6.43
N THR A 43 0.04 2.25 -5.13
CA THR A 43 -0.64 3.21 -4.25
C THR A 43 0.24 3.51 -3.03
N VAL A 44 0.33 4.78 -2.68
CA VAL A 44 1.03 5.22 -1.47
C VAL A 44 -0.01 5.52 -0.40
N PHE A 45 0.23 5.04 0.83
CA PHE A 45 -0.69 5.17 1.95
C PHE A 45 -0.02 5.85 3.13
N ALA A 46 -0.79 6.64 3.87
CA ALA A 46 -0.41 7.13 5.19
C ALA A 46 -1.51 6.72 6.17
N PHE A 47 -1.15 5.96 7.19
CA PHE A 47 -2.07 5.48 8.21
C PHE A 47 -1.84 6.25 9.50
N ASP A 48 -2.89 6.89 9.99
CA ASP A 48 -2.84 7.45 11.34
C ASP A 48 -2.85 6.32 12.38
N GLU A 49 -2.56 6.64 13.62
CA GLU A 49 -2.60 5.67 14.70
C GLU A 49 -3.96 4.99 14.74
N ASP A 50 -3.97 3.69 15.03
CA ASP A 50 -5.16 2.87 15.20
C ASP A 50 -5.98 2.65 13.92
N GLN A 51 -5.50 3.11 12.78
CA GLN A 51 -6.16 2.84 11.50
C GLN A 51 -5.63 1.53 10.93
N ARG A 52 -6.50 0.80 10.24
CA ARG A 52 -6.12 -0.48 9.64
C ARG A 52 -6.99 -0.83 8.45
N LEU A 53 -6.46 -1.69 7.60
CA LEU A 53 -7.22 -2.34 6.55
C LEU A 53 -7.61 -3.72 7.04
N SER A 54 -8.92 -4.03 7.01
CA SER A 54 -9.43 -5.30 7.51
C SER A 54 -9.00 -6.48 6.64
N THR A 55 -9.17 -7.67 7.18
CA THR A 55 -8.78 -8.91 6.51
C THR A 55 -9.54 -9.07 5.20
N HIS A 56 -8.82 -9.34 4.14
CA HIS A 56 -9.40 -9.63 2.83
C HIS A 56 -8.36 -10.42 2.01
N SER A 57 -8.78 -10.90 0.85
CA SER A 57 -7.86 -11.54 -0.10
C SER A 57 -8.13 -10.99 -1.49
N ALA A 58 -7.17 -11.13 -2.37
CA ALA A 58 -7.28 -10.62 -3.73
C ALA A 58 -6.43 -11.47 -4.67
N PRO A 59 -6.77 -11.49 -5.97
CA PRO A 59 -6.03 -12.30 -6.95
C PRO A 59 -4.76 -11.60 -7.43
N PHE A 60 -4.07 -10.91 -6.53
CA PHE A 60 -2.86 -10.14 -6.84
C PHE A 60 -1.76 -10.54 -5.88
N ASP A 61 -0.53 -10.61 -6.39
CA ASP A 61 0.64 -10.57 -5.52
C ASP A 61 0.85 -9.12 -5.14
N ALA A 62 1.00 -8.87 -3.85
CA ALA A 62 1.08 -7.52 -3.33
C ALA A 62 2.42 -7.30 -2.64
N LEU A 63 3.19 -6.35 -3.13
CA LEU A 63 4.43 -5.93 -2.50
C LEU A 63 4.12 -4.74 -1.60
N VAL A 64 4.39 -4.90 -0.31
CA VAL A 64 4.26 -3.82 0.68
C VAL A 64 5.64 -3.33 1.03
N GLN A 65 5.89 -2.04 0.84
CA GLN A 65 7.15 -1.41 1.23
C GLN A 65 6.83 -0.35 2.29
N ILE A 66 7.39 -0.53 3.48
CA ILE A 66 7.20 0.45 4.56
C ILE A 66 8.22 1.56 4.37
N ILE A 67 7.76 2.79 4.24
CA ILE A 67 8.62 3.94 3.96
C ILE A 67 8.72 4.92 5.12
N ASP A 68 7.86 4.78 6.13
CA ASP A 68 7.92 5.57 7.36
C ASP A 68 7.22 4.78 8.46
N GLY A 69 7.81 4.75 9.65
CA GLY A 69 7.24 4.07 10.80
C GLY A 69 7.34 2.55 10.73
N THR A 70 6.42 1.88 11.42
CA THR A 70 6.38 0.41 11.50
C THR A 70 4.98 -0.08 11.19
N GLY A 71 4.88 -0.97 10.20
CA GLY A 71 3.63 -1.63 9.85
C GLY A 71 3.58 -3.03 10.43
N SER A 72 2.37 -3.49 10.74
CA SER A 72 2.09 -4.84 11.21
C SER A 72 1.22 -5.50 10.15
N ILE A 73 1.77 -6.49 9.47
CA ILE A 73 1.12 -7.16 8.35
C ILE A 73 0.80 -8.59 8.79
N ARG A 74 -0.48 -8.95 8.70
CA ARG A 74 -0.91 -10.32 8.97
C ARG A 74 -1.14 -11.02 7.64
N ILE A 75 -0.54 -12.18 7.46
CA ILE A 75 -0.79 -13.06 6.32
C ILE A 75 -1.22 -14.39 6.89
N GLU A 76 -2.47 -14.78 6.63
CA GLU A 76 -3.08 -15.94 7.26
C GLU A 76 -2.99 -15.81 8.79
N ASP A 77 -2.29 -16.70 9.48
CA ASP A 77 -2.18 -16.65 10.94
C ASP A 77 -0.90 -16.01 11.44
N GLU A 78 -0.05 -15.57 10.54
CA GLU A 78 1.27 -15.06 10.91
C GLU A 78 1.33 -13.55 10.80
N VAL A 79 1.91 -12.89 11.81
CA VAL A 79 2.04 -11.44 11.87
C VAL A 79 3.50 -11.05 11.72
N PHE A 80 3.74 -10.09 10.82
CA PHE A 80 5.09 -9.58 10.54
C PHE A 80 5.13 -8.10 10.88
N GLU A 81 6.07 -7.70 11.73
CA GLU A 81 6.31 -6.28 12.00
C GLU A 81 7.47 -5.81 11.14
N ILE A 82 7.22 -4.78 10.36
CA ILE A 82 8.18 -4.30 9.38
C ILE A 82 8.40 -2.82 9.59
N THR A 83 9.65 -2.46 9.87
CA THR A 83 10.05 -1.07 10.07
C THR A 83 10.71 -0.54 8.81
N ALA A 84 10.47 0.72 8.50
CA ALA A 84 11.07 1.37 7.33
C ALA A 84 12.60 1.36 7.39
N PRO A 85 13.29 1.12 6.26
CA PRO A 85 12.76 0.69 4.98
C PRO A 85 12.72 -0.84 4.90
N GLY A 86 11.55 -1.40 5.01
CA GLY A 86 11.39 -2.85 4.95
C GLY A 86 10.25 -3.21 4.02
N ALA A 87 10.15 -4.47 3.66
CA ALA A 87 9.14 -4.90 2.70
C ALA A 87 8.71 -6.34 2.94
N ILE A 88 7.53 -6.68 2.42
CA ILE A 88 7.02 -8.05 2.42
C ILE A 88 6.13 -8.25 1.20
N ILE A 89 6.07 -9.47 0.72
CA ILE A 89 5.14 -9.84 -0.35
C ILE A 89 3.98 -10.62 0.25
N MET A 90 2.77 -10.13 0.02
CA MET A 90 1.54 -10.84 0.40
C MET A 90 1.09 -11.65 -0.81
N PRO A 91 1.07 -13.00 -0.71
CA PRO A 91 0.74 -13.82 -1.87
C PRO A 91 -0.71 -13.69 -2.31
N ALA A 92 -0.95 -13.81 -3.62
CA ALA A 92 -2.30 -13.81 -4.17
C ALA A 92 -3.16 -14.89 -3.51
N GLY A 93 -4.41 -14.56 -3.22
CA GLY A 93 -5.39 -15.49 -2.69
C GLY A 93 -5.28 -15.79 -1.21
N LYS A 94 -4.28 -15.29 -0.52
CA LYS A 94 -4.15 -15.50 0.92
C LYS A 94 -4.80 -14.35 1.69
N PRO A 95 -5.57 -14.65 2.76
CA PRO A 95 -6.13 -13.59 3.59
C PRO A 95 -5.03 -12.77 4.25
N HIS A 96 -5.19 -11.46 4.24
CA HIS A 96 -4.21 -10.57 4.85
C HIS A 96 -4.88 -9.32 5.41
N SER A 97 -4.21 -8.68 6.35
CA SER A 97 -4.65 -7.41 6.92
C SER A 97 -3.43 -6.56 7.23
N VAL A 98 -3.67 -5.26 7.36
CA VAL A 98 -2.60 -4.28 7.58
C VAL A 98 -2.99 -3.37 8.73
N ALA A 99 -2.09 -3.18 9.67
CA ALA A 99 -2.25 -2.25 10.78
C ALA A 99 -0.89 -1.62 11.07
N GLY A 100 -0.84 -0.66 11.96
CA GLY A 100 0.42 -0.04 12.34
C GLY A 100 0.71 -0.13 13.81
N LYS A 101 1.95 0.08 14.13
CA LYS A 101 2.37 0.38 15.51
C LYS A 101 2.60 1.88 15.56
N GLY A 102 1.51 2.64 15.71
CA GLY A 102 1.53 4.07 15.54
C GLY A 102 1.31 4.45 14.08
N GLN A 103 1.69 5.65 13.72
CA GLN A 103 1.58 6.13 12.35
C GLN A 103 2.61 5.45 11.45
N PHE A 104 2.22 5.13 10.22
CA PHE A 104 3.17 4.59 9.26
C PHE A 104 2.72 4.89 7.82
N LYS A 105 3.68 4.87 6.91
CA LYS A 105 3.42 5.01 5.47
C LYS A 105 3.94 3.80 4.74
N MET A 106 3.23 3.42 3.69
CA MET A 106 3.64 2.29 2.85
C MET A 106 3.32 2.54 1.39
N ILE A 107 4.03 1.82 0.53
CA ILE A 107 3.72 1.71 -0.88
C ILE A 107 3.16 0.32 -1.09
N LEU A 108 2.01 0.24 -1.74
CA LEU A 108 1.39 -1.04 -2.09
C LEU A 108 1.41 -1.20 -3.59
N THR A 109 2.13 -2.19 -4.07
CA THR A 109 2.19 -2.55 -5.49
C THR A 109 1.47 -3.87 -5.66
N MET A 110 0.38 -3.86 -6.42
CA MET A 110 -0.39 -5.07 -6.70
C MET A 110 -0.25 -5.44 -8.15
N ILE A 111 0.20 -6.67 -8.39
CA ILE A 111 0.36 -7.22 -9.74
C ILE A 111 -0.57 -8.42 -9.85
N ARG A 112 -1.37 -8.46 -10.92
CA ARG A 112 -2.30 -9.56 -11.12
C ARG A 112 -1.54 -10.88 -11.23
N ALA A 113 -1.90 -11.83 -10.38
CA ALA A 113 -1.27 -13.15 -10.41
C ALA A 113 -1.77 -13.91 -11.63
N LYS A 114 -0.88 -14.65 -12.27
CA LYS A 114 -1.24 -15.55 -13.35
C LYS A 114 -1.47 -16.94 -12.81
N GLY A 115 -2.33 -17.62 -13.40
CA GLY A 115 -2.50 -19.03 -13.03
C GLY A 115 -3.69 -19.47 -12.56
#